data_9370fcbf229bc3c26193f95c0c77486a
#
_entry.id   9370fcbf229bc3c26193f95c0c77486a
#
_cell.length_a   1.000
_cell.length_b   1.000
_cell.length_c   1.000
_cell.angle_alpha   90.00
_cell.angle_beta   90.00
_cell.angle_gamma   90.00
#
_symmetry.space_group_name_H-M   'P 1'
#
loop_
_entity.id
_entity.type
_entity.pdbx_description
1 polymer ?
#
loop_
_entity_poly.entity_id
_entity_poly.type
_entity_poly.pdbx_seq_one_letter_code
_entity_poly.pdbx_strand_id
1 'polypeptide(L)'
;VAVARQGYISTIGIQPSEPSVGFGYIKKADELLVDGAPEAATVERFVEKPDLETARAYFADRSYLWNAGMFISRADVLLAEIEANNPELHAGLVELAEAWDDRDRRGPVVDRVWPALTKIAIDYSVAEPAAEKGKLAVIPGHFDWDDVGDFASLAKLNSHGRKNDLAILGENARILSDASSGIVVSQTSRVISLIGVQDVVVDTPDALLVT
;
A
#
# COMPACT_ATOMS: atom_id res chain seq x y z
N VAL A 1 -14.52 8.69 4.22
CA VAL A 1 -15.69 8.22 5.01
C VAL A 1 -16.99 8.67 4.36
N ALA A 2 -17.18 9.98 3.99
CA ALA A 2 -18.41 10.47 3.38
C ALA A 2 -18.81 9.67 2.13
N VAL A 3 -17.86 9.43 1.21
CA VAL A 3 -18.04 8.64 -0.02
C VAL A 3 -18.44 7.19 0.30
N ALA A 4 -17.76 6.56 1.27
CA ALA A 4 -18.08 5.19 1.68
C ALA A 4 -19.50 5.05 2.28
N ARG A 5 -20.00 6.08 2.97
CA ARG A 5 -21.38 6.09 3.48
C ARG A 5 -22.44 6.08 2.37
N GLN A 6 -22.09 6.52 1.16
CA GLN A 6 -22.97 6.47 -0.01
C GLN A 6 -22.93 5.11 -0.74
N GLY A 7 -22.22 4.13 -0.21
CA GLY A 7 -22.16 2.77 -0.77
C GLY A 7 -21.02 2.54 -1.77
N TYR A 8 -20.06 3.45 -1.86
CA TYR A 8 -18.83 3.22 -2.63
C TYR A 8 -17.77 2.52 -1.79
N ILE A 9 -16.92 1.76 -2.46
CA ILE A 9 -15.60 1.42 -1.97
C ILE A 9 -14.69 2.57 -2.38
N SER A 10 -14.05 3.25 -1.45
CA SER A 10 -13.20 4.40 -1.75
C SER A 10 -11.74 4.12 -1.41
N THR A 11 -10.84 4.61 -2.24
CA THR A 11 -9.40 4.54 -2.01
C THR A 11 -8.78 5.94 -2.11
N ILE A 12 -7.54 6.08 -1.65
CA ILE A 12 -6.77 7.31 -1.80
C ILE A 12 -5.86 7.17 -3.01
N GLY A 13 -5.92 8.17 -3.89
CA GLY A 13 -5.11 8.23 -5.09
C GLY A 13 -3.99 9.26 -4.95
N ILE A 14 -2.76 8.87 -5.21
CA ILE A 14 -1.57 9.73 -5.13
C ILE A 14 -1.10 10.09 -6.53
N GLN A 15 -0.73 11.35 -6.75
CA GLN A 15 -0.17 11.77 -8.04
C GLN A 15 1.16 11.05 -8.30
N PRO A 16 1.29 10.29 -9.40
CA PRO A 16 2.53 9.62 -9.73
C PRO A 16 3.70 10.60 -9.89
N SER A 17 4.84 10.29 -9.30
CA SER A 17 6.11 11.01 -9.46
C SER A 17 7.04 10.35 -10.48
N GLU A 18 6.79 9.07 -10.81
CA GLU A 18 7.57 8.26 -11.75
C GLU A 18 6.70 7.11 -12.32
N PRO A 19 7.12 6.44 -13.40
CA PRO A 19 6.40 5.27 -13.94
C PRO A 19 6.73 4.00 -13.15
N SER A 20 6.23 3.87 -11.92
CA SER A 20 6.47 2.71 -11.07
C SER A 20 5.66 1.49 -11.54
N VAL A 21 6.29 0.32 -11.54
CA VAL A 21 5.65 -0.98 -11.76
C VAL A 21 5.26 -1.68 -10.43
N GLY A 22 5.58 -1.04 -9.30
CA GLY A 22 5.30 -1.57 -7.97
C GLY A 22 3.92 -1.22 -7.43
N PHE A 23 3.19 -0.28 -8.07
CA PHE A 23 1.94 0.27 -7.58
C PHE A 23 0.77 -0.01 -8.52
N GLY A 24 -0.44 -0.04 -7.96
CA GLY A 24 -1.68 0.00 -8.73
C GLY A 24 -1.95 1.40 -9.28
N TYR A 25 -2.55 1.47 -10.45
CA TYR A 25 -2.96 2.72 -11.10
C TYR A 25 -4.47 2.83 -11.19
N ILE A 26 -4.96 4.02 -10.91
CA ILE A 26 -6.39 4.37 -10.88
C ILE A 26 -6.65 5.46 -11.90
N LYS A 27 -7.47 5.19 -12.91
CA LYS A 27 -7.95 6.23 -13.82
C LYS A 27 -9.21 6.88 -13.26
N LYS A 28 -9.15 8.18 -13.01
CA LYS A 28 -10.31 8.95 -12.58
C LYS A 28 -11.33 9.08 -13.71
N ALA A 29 -12.62 9.02 -13.34
CA ALA A 29 -13.74 9.31 -14.21
C ALA A 29 -14.50 10.56 -13.71
N ASP A 30 -15.80 10.45 -13.57
CA ASP A 30 -16.67 11.58 -13.22
C ASP A 30 -16.52 12.01 -11.76
N GLU A 31 -16.63 13.32 -11.53
CA GLU A 31 -16.64 13.88 -10.18
C GLU A 31 -17.88 13.39 -9.39
N LEU A 32 -17.66 13.05 -8.13
CA LEU A 32 -18.71 12.70 -7.19
C LEU A 32 -19.04 13.92 -6.33
N LEU A 33 -20.27 14.38 -6.44
CA LEU A 33 -20.76 15.50 -5.62
C LEU A 33 -21.11 14.99 -4.21
N VAL A 34 -20.10 14.88 -3.34
CA VAL A 34 -20.24 14.38 -1.98
C VAL A 34 -19.80 15.45 -0.99
N ASP A 35 -20.69 15.84 -0.09
CA ASP A 35 -20.37 16.78 0.98
C ASP A 35 -19.22 16.24 1.85
N GLY A 36 -18.21 17.08 2.06
CA GLY A 36 -17.00 16.71 2.79
C GLY A 36 -15.97 15.88 2.00
N ALA A 37 -16.18 15.70 0.68
CA ALA A 37 -15.23 15.09 -0.24
C ALA A 37 -15.33 15.72 -1.63
N PRO A 38 -15.00 17.00 -1.80
CA PRO A 38 -15.26 17.76 -3.03
C PRO A 38 -14.44 17.29 -4.24
N GLU A 39 -13.32 16.60 -4.01
CA GLU A 39 -12.46 16.09 -5.09
C GLU A 39 -12.65 14.60 -5.35
N ALA A 40 -13.64 13.97 -4.71
CA ALA A 40 -13.93 12.56 -4.95
C ALA A 40 -14.41 12.35 -6.39
N ALA A 41 -13.95 11.29 -7.01
CA ALA A 41 -14.34 10.89 -8.35
C ALA A 41 -14.63 9.38 -8.40
N THR A 42 -15.45 8.97 -9.35
CA THR A 42 -15.56 7.55 -9.73
C THR A 42 -14.30 7.09 -10.40
N VAL A 43 -14.09 5.78 -10.45
CA VAL A 43 -12.95 5.15 -11.09
C VAL A 43 -13.40 4.48 -12.38
N GLU A 44 -12.80 4.87 -13.51
CA GLU A 44 -13.02 4.24 -14.81
C GLU A 44 -12.27 2.90 -14.91
N ARG A 45 -11.06 2.87 -14.35
CA ARG A 45 -10.17 1.71 -14.44
C ARG A 45 -9.24 1.64 -13.23
N PHE A 46 -9.06 0.43 -12.76
CA PHE A 46 -8.03 0.06 -11.78
C PHE A 46 -7.14 -1.02 -12.40
N VAL A 47 -5.82 -0.88 -12.29
CA VAL A 47 -4.84 -1.85 -12.80
C VAL A 47 -3.74 -2.01 -11.78
N GLU A 48 -3.63 -3.19 -11.18
CA GLU A 48 -2.58 -3.50 -10.21
C GLU A 48 -1.29 -3.90 -10.91
N LYS A 49 -0.19 -3.23 -10.56
CA LYS A 49 1.19 -3.52 -10.99
C LYS A 49 1.32 -3.77 -12.50
N PRO A 50 1.08 -2.75 -13.35
CA PRO A 50 1.20 -2.88 -14.79
C PRO A 50 2.65 -3.14 -15.22
N ASP A 51 2.85 -3.56 -16.46
CA ASP A 51 4.18 -3.58 -17.05
C ASP A 51 4.75 -2.17 -17.25
N LEU A 52 6.05 -2.07 -17.52
CA LEU A 52 6.74 -0.78 -17.61
C LEU A 52 6.24 0.11 -18.77
N GLU A 53 5.83 -0.47 -19.89
CA GLU A 53 5.30 0.29 -21.02
C GLU A 53 3.96 0.92 -20.65
N THR A 54 3.08 0.14 -20.06
CA THR A 54 1.80 0.58 -19.54
C THR A 54 1.96 1.63 -18.44
N ALA A 55 2.89 1.41 -17.48
CA ALA A 55 3.18 2.36 -16.41
C ALA A 55 3.67 3.71 -16.95
N ARG A 56 4.50 3.72 -18.00
CA ARG A 56 4.95 4.95 -18.68
C ARG A 56 3.80 5.70 -19.35
N ALA A 57 2.89 4.96 -20.01
CA ALA A 57 1.72 5.56 -20.63
C ALA A 57 0.80 6.19 -19.56
N TYR A 58 0.56 5.52 -18.46
CA TYR A 58 -0.25 6.03 -17.35
C TYR A 58 0.40 7.22 -16.64
N PHE A 59 1.71 7.21 -16.47
CA PHE A 59 2.46 8.34 -15.91
C PHE A 59 2.38 9.60 -16.80
N ALA A 60 2.41 9.41 -18.12
CA ALA A 60 2.25 10.51 -19.08
C ALA A 60 0.82 11.08 -19.11
N ASP A 61 -0.17 10.24 -18.84
CA ASP A 61 -1.59 10.63 -18.72
C ASP A 61 -1.91 11.07 -17.30
N ARG A 62 -2.05 12.38 -17.10
CA ARG A 62 -2.32 13.01 -15.80
C ARG A 62 -3.66 12.65 -15.16
N SER A 63 -4.52 11.89 -15.85
CA SER A 63 -5.77 11.37 -15.28
C SER A 63 -5.56 10.15 -14.38
N TYR A 64 -4.36 9.54 -14.38
CA TYR A 64 -4.03 8.41 -13.54
C TYR A 64 -3.40 8.83 -12.21
N LEU A 65 -3.80 8.13 -11.15
CA LEU A 65 -3.23 8.22 -9.80
C LEU A 65 -2.70 6.86 -9.40
N TRP A 66 -1.70 6.81 -8.50
CA TRP A 66 -1.34 5.58 -7.81
C TRP A 66 -2.37 5.22 -6.76
N ASN A 67 -2.66 3.95 -6.58
CA ASN A 67 -3.42 3.43 -5.45
C ASN A 67 -2.54 3.43 -4.20
N ALA A 68 -2.93 4.17 -3.17
CA ALA A 68 -2.22 4.15 -1.89
C ALA A 68 -2.48 2.89 -1.05
N GLY A 69 -3.29 1.95 -1.54
CA GLY A 69 -3.62 0.70 -0.83
C GLY A 69 -4.52 0.88 0.39
N MET A 70 -5.13 2.05 0.56
CA MET A 70 -6.02 2.37 1.68
C MET A 70 -7.47 2.35 1.20
N PHE A 71 -8.18 1.25 1.50
CA PHE A 71 -9.59 1.10 1.14
C PHE A 71 -10.51 1.47 2.31
N ILE A 72 -11.50 2.29 2.04
CA ILE A 72 -12.52 2.72 3.00
C ILE A 72 -13.90 2.38 2.43
N SER A 73 -14.63 1.52 3.11
CA SER A 73 -15.99 1.13 2.71
C SER A 73 -16.86 0.82 3.93
N ARG A 74 -18.14 0.64 3.69
CA ARG A 74 -19.02 -0.05 4.65
C ARG A 74 -18.73 -1.55 4.55
N ALA A 75 -18.83 -2.26 5.68
CA ALA A 75 -18.57 -3.70 5.72
C ALA A 75 -19.54 -4.50 4.83
N ASP A 76 -20.81 -4.13 4.84
CA ASP A 76 -21.83 -4.78 3.99
C ASP A 76 -21.57 -4.58 2.49
N VAL A 77 -21.07 -3.42 2.07
CA VAL A 77 -20.70 -3.15 0.67
C VAL A 77 -19.49 -3.98 0.27
N LEU A 78 -18.47 -4.05 1.13
CA LEU A 78 -17.27 -4.86 0.86
C LEU A 78 -17.61 -6.34 0.77
N LEU A 79 -18.40 -6.87 1.71
CA LEU A 79 -18.82 -8.27 1.72
C LEU A 79 -19.67 -8.62 0.49
N ALA A 80 -20.57 -7.73 0.06
CA ALA A 80 -21.36 -7.94 -1.14
C ALA A 80 -20.51 -8.01 -2.42
N GLU A 81 -19.43 -7.21 -2.52
CA GLU A 81 -18.51 -7.31 -3.66
C GLU A 81 -17.66 -8.60 -3.60
N ILE A 82 -17.25 -9.02 -2.40
CA ILE A 82 -16.55 -10.32 -2.23
C ILE A 82 -17.49 -11.46 -2.61
N GLU A 83 -18.74 -11.44 -2.17
CA GLU A 83 -19.74 -12.46 -2.52
C GLU A 83 -19.95 -12.56 -4.02
N ALA A 84 -20.09 -11.40 -4.69
CA ALA A 84 -20.35 -11.34 -6.12
C ALA A 84 -19.18 -11.84 -6.99
N ASN A 85 -17.94 -11.62 -6.53
CA ASN A 85 -16.75 -11.90 -7.33
C ASN A 85 -16.02 -13.19 -6.87
N ASN A 86 -16.16 -13.58 -5.59
CA ASN A 86 -15.52 -14.75 -4.97
C ASN A 86 -16.45 -15.41 -3.94
N PRO A 87 -17.52 -16.09 -4.38
CA PRO A 87 -18.53 -16.64 -3.46
C PRO A 87 -17.97 -17.67 -2.48
N GLU A 88 -16.94 -18.44 -2.86
CA GLU A 88 -16.29 -19.41 -1.97
C GLU A 88 -15.50 -18.71 -0.86
N LEU A 89 -14.79 -17.63 -1.20
CA LEU A 89 -14.11 -16.79 -0.21
C LEU A 89 -15.13 -16.18 0.75
N HIS A 90 -16.23 -15.62 0.24
CA HIS A 90 -17.29 -15.04 1.06
C HIS A 90 -17.89 -16.07 2.02
N ALA A 91 -18.23 -17.28 1.53
CA ALA A 91 -18.79 -18.34 2.37
C ALA A 91 -17.86 -18.71 3.54
N GLY A 92 -16.56 -18.83 3.28
CA GLY A 92 -15.58 -19.11 4.32
C GLY A 92 -15.42 -17.95 5.32
N LEU A 93 -15.47 -16.70 4.86
CA LEU A 93 -15.43 -15.53 5.75
C LEU A 93 -16.67 -15.46 6.64
N VAL A 94 -17.86 -15.78 6.12
CA VAL A 94 -19.11 -15.84 6.92
C VAL A 94 -18.99 -16.93 7.97
N GLU A 95 -18.52 -18.13 7.62
CA GLU A 95 -18.33 -19.21 8.58
C GLU A 95 -17.36 -18.85 9.71
N LEU A 96 -16.27 -18.16 9.39
CA LEU A 96 -15.32 -17.63 10.38
C LEU A 96 -16.00 -16.60 11.30
N ALA A 97 -16.78 -15.69 10.73
CA ALA A 97 -17.47 -14.64 11.47
C ALA A 97 -18.51 -15.23 12.46
N GLU A 98 -19.27 -16.23 12.04
CA GLU A 98 -20.25 -16.92 12.89
C GLU A 98 -19.63 -17.66 14.08
N ALA A 99 -18.39 -18.09 13.96
CA ALA A 99 -17.67 -18.78 15.02
C ALA A 99 -16.82 -17.83 15.89
N TRP A 100 -16.67 -16.55 15.49
CA TRP A 100 -15.65 -15.66 16.03
C TRP A 100 -15.80 -15.38 17.53
N ASP A 101 -17.02 -15.18 18.01
CA ASP A 101 -17.32 -14.84 19.41
C ASP A 101 -17.44 -16.07 20.31
N ASP A 102 -17.53 -17.28 19.73
CA ASP A 102 -17.57 -18.54 20.47
C ASP A 102 -16.13 -19.06 20.65
N ARG A 103 -15.64 -19.02 21.90
CA ARG A 103 -14.25 -19.41 22.23
C ARG A 103 -13.95 -20.88 21.91
N ASP A 104 -14.95 -21.76 22.04
CA ASP A 104 -14.78 -23.20 21.85
C ASP A 104 -14.83 -23.56 20.35
N ARG A 105 -15.59 -22.82 19.53
CA ARG A 105 -15.75 -23.01 18.10
C ARG A 105 -14.69 -22.31 17.27
N ARG A 106 -14.24 -21.12 17.69
CA ARG A 106 -13.34 -20.27 16.90
C ARG A 106 -12.07 -20.99 16.47
N GLY A 107 -11.33 -21.63 17.41
CA GLY A 107 -10.07 -22.32 17.10
C GLY A 107 -10.25 -23.39 16.01
N PRO A 108 -11.09 -24.40 16.23
CA PRO A 108 -11.34 -25.45 15.24
C PRO A 108 -11.83 -24.94 13.88
N VAL A 109 -12.67 -23.89 13.85
CA VAL A 109 -13.17 -23.32 12.59
C VAL A 109 -12.05 -22.57 11.86
N VAL A 110 -11.25 -21.75 12.56
CA VAL A 110 -10.09 -21.06 11.96
C VAL A 110 -9.10 -22.06 11.38
N ASP A 111 -8.72 -23.09 12.12
CA ASP A 111 -7.76 -24.10 11.68
C ASP A 111 -8.20 -24.86 10.43
N ARG A 112 -9.49 -25.03 10.23
CA ARG A 112 -10.07 -25.69 9.06
C ARG A 112 -10.31 -24.75 7.88
N VAL A 113 -10.94 -23.60 8.14
CA VAL A 113 -11.44 -22.71 7.07
C VAL A 113 -10.33 -21.83 6.52
N TRP A 114 -9.53 -21.19 7.39
CA TRP A 114 -8.53 -20.20 6.98
C TRP A 114 -7.51 -20.72 5.95
N PRO A 115 -6.91 -21.93 6.11
CA PRO A 115 -5.98 -22.47 5.11
C PRO A 115 -6.63 -22.81 3.77
N ALA A 116 -7.94 -23.04 3.74
CA ALA A 116 -8.71 -23.41 2.55
C ALA A 116 -9.21 -22.18 1.75
N LEU A 117 -9.16 -20.97 2.34
CA LEU A 117 -9.59 -19.76 1.64
C LEU A 117 -8.73 -19.48 0.41
N THR A 118 -9.36 -18.96 -0.64
CA THR A 118 -8.68 -18.46 -1.83
C THR A 118 -7.73 -17.32 -1.44
N LYS A 119 -6.44 -17.49 -1.73
CA LYS A 119 -5.40 -16.48 -1.51
C LYS A 119 -5.40 -15.49 -2.68
N ILE A 120 -6.08 -14.38 -2.52
CA ILE A 120 -6.21 -13.33 -3.54
C ILE A 120 -6.12 -11.95 -2.87
N ALA A 121 -5.42 -11.01 -3.51
CA ALA A 121 -5.37 -9.63 -3.02
C ALA A 121 -6.73 -8.94 -3.23
N ILE A 122 -7.06 -8.01 -2.34
CA ILE A 122 -8.29 -7.19 -2.40
C ILE A 122 -8.36 -6.39 -3.72
N ASP A 123 -7.21 -6.04 -4.27
CA ASP A 123 -7.10 -5.31 -5.53
C ASP A 123 -7.77 -6.09 -6.67
N TYR A 124 -7.47 -7.37 -6.80
CA TYR A 124 -8.06 -8.24 -7.83
C TYR A 124 -9.47 -8.74 -7.49
N SER A 125 -9.71 -9.05 -6.21
CA SER A 125 -10.99 -9.63 -5.80
C SER A 125 -12.11 -8.62 -5.69
N VAL A 126 -11.77 -7.35 -5.42
CA VAL A 126 -12.74 -6.30 -5.13
C VAL A 126 -12.51 -5.04 -5.97
N ALA A 127 -11.30 -4.44 -5.96
CA ALA A 127 -11.10 -3.12 -6.52
C ALA A 127 -11.26 -3.08 -8.04
N GLU A 128 -10.64 -4.00 -8.78
CA GLU A 128 -10.81 -4.08 -10.24
C GLU A 128 -12.28 -4.31 -10.64
N PRO A 129 -12.98 -5.34 -10.11
CA PRO A 129 -14.39 -5.54 -10.43
C PRO A 129 -15.31 -4.41 -9.98
N ALA A 130 -15.01 -3.76 -8.85
CA ALA A 130 -15.81 -2.62 -8.38
C ALA A 130 -15.63 -1.38 -9.28
N ALA A 131 -14.43 -1.17 -9.83
CA ALA A 131 -14.19 -0.13 -10.82
C ALA A 131 -15.04 -0.34 -12.07
N GLU A 132 -15.03 -1.56 -12.63
CA GLU A 132 -15.83 -1.92 -13.81
C GLU A 132 -17.34 -1.71 -13.61
N LYS A 133 -17.81 -1.87 -12.37
CA LYS A 133 -19.23 -1.68 -11.98
C LYS A 133 -19.54 -0.24 -11.57
N GLY A 134 -18.58 0.69 -11.61
CA GLY A 134 -18.74 2.07 -11.14
C GLY A 134 -18.97 2.21 -9.63
N LYS A 135 -18.52 1.22 -8.84
CA LYS A 135 -18.66 1.20 -7.38
C LYS A 135 -17.36 1.56 -6.64
N LEU A 136 -16.26 1.73 -7.37
CA LEU A 136 -15.01 2.24 -6.81
C LEU A 136 -14.95 3.75 -6.98
N ALA A 137 -14.51 4.44 -5.93
CA ALA A 137 -14.25 5.87 -5.94
C ALA A 137 -12.83 6.16 -5.48
N VAL A 138 -12.25 7.24 -5.98
CA VAL A 138 -10.93 7.70 -5.56
C VAL A 138 -11.04 9.10 -4.97
N ILE A 139 -10.28 9.34 -3.90
CA ILE A 139 -10.06 10.65 -3.30
C ILE A 139 -8.60 11.03 -3.53
N PRO A 140 -8.29 12.08 -4.31
CA PRO A 140 -6.91 12.53 -4.48
C PRO A 140 -6.30 12.95 -3.16
N GLY A 141 -5.09 12.46 -2.88
CA GLY A 141 -4.27 12.86 -1.74
C GLY A 141 -3.21 13.87 -2.17
N HIS A 142 -3.21 15.05 -1.51
CA HIS A 142 -2.25 16.13 -1.77
C HIS A 142 -1.17 16.16 -0.68
N PHE A 143 -0.48 15.06 -0.48
CA PHE A 143 0.59 14.89 0.48
C PHE A 143 1.69 13.99 -0.10
N ASP A 144 2.89 14.12 0.44
CA ASP A 144 3.97 13.21 0.10
C ASP A 144 3.65 11.81 0.61
N TRP A 145 3.82 10.81 -0.28
CA TRP A 145 3.54 9.42 0.03
C TRP A 145 4.60 8.51 -0.60
N ASP A 146 4.99 7.52 0.14
CA ASP A 146 5.84 6.42 -0.34
C ASP A 146 5.37 5.12 0.33
N ASP A 147 5.35 4.03 -0.44
CA ASP A 147 5.14 2.69 0.10
C ASP A 147 6.47 2.17 0.65
N VAL A 148 6.71 2.38 1.94
CA VAL A 148 7.97 2.01 2.61
C VAL A 148 8.09 0.49 2.70
N GLY A 149 8.27 -0.15 1.55
CA GLY A 149 8.38 -1.60 1.40
C GLY A 149 9.82 -2.11 1.55
N ASP A 150 10.82 -1.23 1.43
CA ASP A 150 12.23 -1.58 1.49
C ASP A 150 13.11 -0.48 2.10
N PHE A 151 14.39 -0.79 2.29
CA PHE A 151 15.37 0.17 2.83
C PHE A 151 15.68 1.31 1.86
N ALA A 152 15.52 1.12 0.55
CA ALA A 152 15.75 2.19 -0.42
C ALA A 152 14.67 3.27 -0.30
N SER A 153 13.40 2.89 -0.16
CA SER A 153 12.28 3.79 0.13
C SER A 153 12.48 4.53 1.46
N LEU A 154 12.94 3.80 2.49
CA LEU A 154 13.24 4.38 3.80
C LEU A 154 14.40 5.39 3.71
N ALA A 155 15.46 5.09 2.94
CA ALA A 155 16.56 6.00 2.69
C ALA A 155 16.10 7.27 1.96
N LYS A 156 15.27 7.13 0.92
CA LYS A 156 14.70 8.24 0.15
C LYS A 156 13.90 9.20 1.04
N LEU A 157 13.06 8.68 1.93
CA LEU A 157 12.30 9.50 2.87
C LEU A 157 13.19 10.27 3.86
N ASN A 158 14.30 9.68 4.29
CA ASN A 158 15.19 10.25 5.29
C ASN A 158 16.32 11.11 4.69
N SER A 159 16.60 11.02 3.39
CA SER A 159 17.58 11.84 2.69
C SER A 159 17.08 13.24 2.33
N HIS A 160 15.85 13.60 2.66
CA HIS A 160 15.21 14.88 2.32
C HIS A 160 15.29 15.20 0.81
N GLY A 161 15.30 14.17 -0.02
CA GLY A 161 15.32 14.30 -1.48
C GLY A 161 16.69 14.65 -2.08
N ARG A 162 17.77 14.65 -1.28
CA ARG A 162 19.12 14.87 -1.80
C ARG A 162 19.68 13.56 -2.37
N LYS A 163 20.03 13.57 -3.64
CA LYS A 163 20.75 12.44 -4.25
C LYS A 163 22.14 12.31 -3.58
N ASN A 164 22.49 11.09 -3.19
CA ASN A 164 23.76 10.70 -2.59
C ASN A 164 23.99 11.12 -1.12
N ASP A 165 22.95 11.54 -0.40
CA ASP A 165 23.07 11.69 1.06
C ASP A 165 22.92 10.33 1.76
N LEU A 166 23.73 10.15 2.81
CA LEU A 166 23.62 9.00 3.69
C LEU A 166 22.49 9.25 4.69
N ALA A 167 21.43 8.45 4.63
CA ALA A 167 20.37 8.46 5.63
C ALA A 167 20.86 7.78 6.91
N ILE A 168 20.69 8.41 8.06
CA ILE A 168 21.10 7.86 9.36
C ILE A 168 19.88 7.79 10.28
N LEU A 169 19.57 6.58 10.74
CA LEU A 169 18.51 6.30 11.70
C LEU A 169 19.11 5.71 12.99
N GLY A 170 18.69 6.24 14.12
CA GLY A 170 19.11 5.80 15.45
C GLY A 170 19.52 6.97 16.34
N GLU A 171 19.00 7.02 17.57
CA GLU A 171 19.20 8.14 18.49
C GLU A 171 20.67 8.34 18.91
N ASN A 172 21.45 7.26 18.95
CA ASN A 172 22.84 7.26 19.41
C ASN A 172 23.84 6.86 18.30
N ALA A 173 23.42 6.94 17.03
CA ALA A 173 24.26 6.56 15.90
C ALA A 173 25.52 7.43 15.81
N ARG A 174 26.70 6.80 15.80
CA ARG A 174 28.01 7.47 15.68
C ARG A 174 28.63 7.07 14.35
N ILE A 175 28.36 7.84 13.31
CA ILE A 175 28.75 7.52 11.96
C ILE A 175 29.87 8.44 11.49
N LEU A 176 30.95 7.85 10.95
CA LEU A 176 31.97 8.53 10.19
C LEU A 176 31.85 8.07 8.73
N SER A 177 31.56 8.99 7.83
CA SER A 177 31.36 8.64 6.41
C SER A 177 32.25 9.47 5.50
N ASP A 178 32.81 8.82 4.49
CA ASP A 178 33.54 9.45 3.40
C ASP A 178 33.08 8.79 2.08
N ALA A 179 32.65 9.61 1.11
CA ALA A 179 32.19 9.16 -0.20
C ALA A 179 31.13 8.03 -0.14
N SER A 180 30.25 8.06 0.87
CA SER A 180 29.25 7.01 1.14
C SER A 180 27.84 7.54 0.98
N SER A 181 26.90 6.67 0.55
CA SER A 181 25.48 6.94 0.40
C SER A 181 24.66 5.71 0.81
N GLY A 182 23.33 5.81 0.80
CA GLY A 182 22.44 4.72 1.22
C GLY A 182 21.83 4.98 2.59
N ILE A 183 21.71 3.96 3.42
CA ILE A 183 21.08 4.09 4.74
C ILE A 183 21.86 3.33 5.84
N VAL A 184 22.03 3.98 6.99
CA VAL A 184 22.50 3.34 8.21
C VAL A 184 21.41 3.35 9.26
N VAL A 185 21.04 2.17 9.73
CA VAL A 185 20.13 1.98 10.86
C VAL A 185 20.95 1.45 12.04
N SER A 186 21.19 2.28 13.06
CA SER A 186 22.00 1.86 14.21
C SER A 186 21.18 1.90 15.51
N GLN A 187 21.16 0.77 16.19
CA GLN A 187 20.57 0.60 17.51
C GLN A 187 21.63 0.54 18.62
N THR A 188 22.90 0.77 18.27
CA THR A 188 24.01 0.71 19.22
C THR A 188 24.74 2.05 19.33
N SER A 189 25.65 2.17 20.29
CA SER A 189 26.54 3.33 20.44
C SER A 189 27.93 3.11 19.82
N ARG A 190 28.11 2.02 19.07
CA ARG A 190 29.41 1.74 18.42
C ARG A 190 29.64 2.72 17.27
N VAL A 191 30.91 3.04 17.03
CA VAL A 191 31.29 3.86 15.88
C VAL A 191 31.24 3.01 14.62
N ILE A 192 30.50 3.48 13.62
CA ILE A 192 30.43 2.86 12.29
C ILE A 192 31.17 3.78 11.32
N SER A 193 32.23 3.28 10.71
CA SER A 193 33.01 4.01 9.71
C SER A 193 32.74 3.44 8.34
N LEU A 194 32.28 4.31 7.42
CA LEU A 194 31.89 3.97 6.04
C LEU A 194 32.80 4.73 5.09
N ILE A 195 33.46 4.03 4.16
CA ILE A 195 34.33 4.62 3.15
C ILE A 195 33.94 4.04 1.79
N GLY A 196 33.34 4.89 0.92
CA GLY A 196 32.91 4.48 -0.41
C GLY A 196 31.76 3.47 -0.42
N VAL A 197 31.00 3.36 0.67
CA VAL A 197 29.86 2.42 0.80
C VAL A 197 28.59 3.08 0.23
N GLN A 198 27.86 2.33 -0.59
CA GLN A 198 26.60 2.78 -1.20
C GLN A 198 25.46 1.81 -0.92
N ASP A 199 25.43 1.27 0.27
CA ASP A 199 24.60 0.12 0.65
C ASP A 199 23.75 0.42 1.88
N VAL A 200 23.03 -0.60 2.32
CA VAL A 200 22.26 -0.62 3.55
C VAL A 200 23.13 -1.20 4.68
N VAL A 201 23.23 -0.49 5.78
CA VAL A 201 23.90 -0.97 6.99
C VAL A 201 22.91 -0.97 8.15
N VAL A 202 22.69 -2.14 8.75
CA VAL A 202 21.86 -2.29 9.95
C VAL A 202 22.71 -2.86 11.07
N ASP A 203 22.88 -2.08 12.14
CA ASP A 203 23.66 -2.42 13.33
C ASP A 203 22.73 -2.56 14.55
N THR A 204 22.56 -3.79 15.02
CA THR A 204 21.81 -4.15 16.22
C THR A 204 22.75 -4.66 17.31
N PRO A 205 22.30 -4.81 18.58
CA PRO A 205 23.15 -5.32 19.66
C PRO A 205 23.76 -6.71 19.37
N ASP A 206 23.07 -7.53 18.61
CA ASP A 206 23.39 -8.94 18.35
C ASP A 206 23.81 -9.23 16.90
N ALA A 207 23.59 -8.33 15.95
CA ALA A 207 23.89 -8.56 14.54
C ALA A 207 24.34 -7.29 13.80
N LEU A 208 25.07 -7.48 12.71
CA LEU A 208 25.41 -6.45 11.73
C LEU A 208 25.07 -6.99 10.33
N LEU A 209 24.25 -6.23 9.61
CA LEU A 209 23.96 -6.46 8.20
C LEU A 209 24.59 -5.36 7.35
N VAL A 210 25.23 -5.74 6.27
CA VAL A 210 25.68 -4.84 5.19
C VAL A 210 25.24 -5.46 3.87
N THR A 211 24.47 -4.74 3.04
CA THR A 211 23.94 -5.25 1.75
C THR A 211 23.62 -4.11 0.81
#